data_a5579ef096093afccbcea3b4b9f474d1
#
_entry.id   a5579ef096093afccbcea3b4b9f474d1
#
_cell.length_a   1.000
_cell.length_b   1.000
_cell.length_c   1.000
_cell.angle_alpha   90.00
_cell.angle_beta   90.00
_cell.angle_gamma   90.00
#
_symmetry.space_group_name_H-M   'P 1'
#
loop_
_entity.id
_entity.type
_entity.pdbx_description
1 polymer ?
#
loop_
_entity_poly.entity_id
_entity_poly.type
_entity_poly.pdbx_seq_one_letter_code
_entity_poly.pdbx_strand_id
1 'polypeptide(L)'
;MGPEGDLVAARLARGCRCFAVWMDGQVAGYGWLSTGPEWIGELQLEITPGSAEGYVWNCVTVDAHRRKGIFRSLLIGISEIARRDGLKRLWIGSVAIPAEKAVGSSGFQPALHFTTVTVGGLHAMRMTARDPKLSQDAGRVLRVQPGWYLRRSRRRRH
;
A
#
# COMPACT_ATOMS: atom_id res chain seq x y z
N MET A 1 -0.43 18.31 -1.48
CA MET A 1 -0.19 16.90 -1.79
C MET A 1 1.03 16.65 -2.69
N GLY A 2 1.87 17.66 -2.93
CA GLY A 2 3.08 17.52 -3.74
C GLY A 2 2.79 17.11 -5.19
N PRO A 3 3.74 16.44 -5.87
CA PRO A 3 3.64 16.07 -7.29
C PRO A 3 2.47 15.15 -7.65
N GLU A 4 1.80 14.56 -6.66
CA GLU A 4 0.66 13.65 -6.88
C GLU A 4 -0.71 14.33 -6.73
N GLY A 5 -0.73 15.65 -6.50
CA GLY A 5 -1.96 16.43 -6.38
C GLY A 5 -2.88 16.28 -7.59
N ASP A 6 -2.32 16.22 -8.78
CA ASP A 6 -3.04 16.07 -10.05
C ASP A 6 -3.75 14.71 -10.18
N LEU A 7 -3.32 13.70 -9.41
CA LEU A 7 -3.93 12.37 -9.42
C LEU A 7 -5.15 12.24 -8.50
N VAL A 8 -5.37 13.20 -7.61
CA VAL A 8 -6.43 13.14 -6.58
C VAL A 8 -7.81 12.99 -7.22
N ALA A 9 -8.16 13.86 -8.18
CA ALA A 9 -9.44 13.82 -8.85
C ALA A 9 -9.68 12.49 -9.58
N ALA A 10 -8.66 11.97 -10.25
CA ALA A 10 -8.72 10.68 -10.94
C ALA A 10 -8.87 9.50 -9.97
N ARG A 11 -8.23 9.54 -8.79
CA ARG A 11 -8.39 8.52 -7.74
C ARG A 11 -9.81 8.53 -7.17
N LEU A 12 -10.34 9.70 -6.85
CA LEU A 12 -11.72 9.84 -6.36
C LEU A 12 -12.75 9.38 -7.40
N ALA A 13 -12.53 9.70 -8.68
CA ALA A 13 -13.41 9.27 -9.77
C ALA A 13 -13.44 7.74 -9.93
N ARG A 14 -12.36 7.02 -9.54
CA ARG A 14 -12.32 5.54 -9.51
C ARG A 14 -12.89 4.94 -8.22
N GLY A 15 -13.42 5.76 -7.32
CA GLY A 15 -13.97 5.32 -6.04
C GLY A 15 -12.94 5.10 -4.92
N CYS A 16 -11.69 5.54 -5.12
CA CYS A 16 -10.71 5.52 -4.04
C CYS A 16 -11.09 6.55 -2.97
N ARG A 17 -10.81 6.23 -1.73
CA ARG A 17 -11.09 7.11 -0.56
C ARG A 17 -9.79 7.59 0.04
N CYS A 18 -9.71 8.90 0.30
CA CYS A 18 -8.58 9.50 1.02
C CYS A 18 -8.95 9.75 2.47
N PHE A 19 -8.09 9.33 3.38
CA PHE A 19 -8.21 9.54 4.82
C PHE A 19 -7.08 10.43 5.30
N ALA A 20 -7.35 11.34 6.23
CA ALA A 20 -6.36 12.23 6.79
C ALA A 20 -6.39 12.21 8.32
N VAL A 21 -5.21 12.32 8.92
CA VAL A 21 -5.04 12.62 10.34
C VAL A 21 -4.78 14.10 10.49
N TRP A 22 -5.56 14.76 11.34
CA TRP A 22 -5.44 16.17 11.63
C TRP A 22 -4.78 16.38 12.99
N MET A 23 -3.86 17.31 13.07
CA MET A 23 -3.26 17.80 14.31
C MET A 23 -3.22 19.33 14.27
N ASP A 24 -3.70 19.97 15.30
CA ASP A 24 -3.69 21.44 15.46
C ASP A 24 -4.24 22.17 14.22
N GLY A 25 -5.32 21.64 13.63
CA GLY A 25 -5.96 22.19 12.45
C GLY A 25 -5.23 21.96 11.12
N GLN A 26 -4.16 21.18 11.12
CA GLN A 26 -3.37 20.88 9.92
C GLN A 26 -3.37 19.38 9.61
N VAL A 27 -3.23 19.01 8.33
CA VAL A 27 -3.07 17.62 7.93
C VAL A 27 -1.68 17.13 8.34
N ALA A 28 -1.63 16.19 9.27
CA ALA A 28 -0.41 15.56 9.77
C ALA A 28 0.00 14.31 8.96
N GLY A 29 -0.95 13.68 8.29
CA GLY A 29 -0.72 12.53 7.43
C GLY A 29 -1.97 12.16 6.66
N TYR A 30 -1.82 11.40 5.58
CA TYR A 30 -2.93 10.89 4.78
C TYR A 30 -2.61 9.52 4.18
N GLY A 31 -3.64 8.82 3.73
CA GLY A 31 -3.53 7.54 3.03
C GLY A 31 -4.77 7.23 2.21
N TRP A 32 -4.63 6.35 1.26
CA TRP A 32 -5.67 5.98 0.33
C TRP A 32 -6.15 4.55 0.58
N LEU A 33 -7.42 4.32 0.35
CA LEU A 33 -8.06 3.00 0.35
C LEU A 33 -8.77 2.80 -0.99
N SER A 34 -8.47 1.69 -1.66
CA SER A 34 -9.22 1.23 -2.84
C SER A 34 -9.89 -0.10 -2.55
N THR A 35 -11.12 -0.27 -3.03
CA THR A 35 -11.87 -1.55 -3.05
C THR A 35 -11.98 -2.13 -4.45
N GLY A 36 -11.48 -1.41 -5.45
CA GLY A 36 -11.40 -1.82 -6.86
C GLY A 36 -9.96 -1.94 -7.35
N PRO A 37 -9.78 -2.27 -8.64
CA PRO A 37 -8.46 -2.33 -9.25
C PRO A 37 -7.74 -0.98 -9.17
N GLU A 38 -6.46 -1.01 -8.79
CA GLU A 38 -5.63 0.20 -8.72
C GLU A 38 -4.16 -0.13 -9.03
N TRP A 39 -3.45 0.82 -9.67
CA TRP A 39 -2.04 0.69 -9.97
C TRP A 39 -1.18 1.21 -8.83
N ILE A 40 -0.34 0.36 -8.27
CA ILE A 40 0.59 0.70 -7.20
C ILE A 40 1.98 0.94 -7.78
N GLY A 41 2.35 2.21 -7.89
CA GLY A 41 3.59 2.64 -8.55
C GLY A 41 4.86 2.09 -7.90
N GLU A 42 4.90 2.00 -6.59
CA GLU A 42 6.04 1.48 -5.82
C GLU A 42 6.31 0.00 -6.10
N LEU A 43 5.27 -0.77 -6.34
CA LEU A 43 5.36 -2.20 -6.67
C LEU A 43 5.38 -2.45 -8.18
N GLN A 44 5.01 -1.44 -8.99
CA GLN A 44 4.76 -1.58 -10.43
C GLN A 44 3.78 -2.73 -10.75
N LEU A 45 2.76 -2.87 -9.92
CA LEU A 45 1.73 -3.90 -10.02
C LEU A 45 0.34 -3.28 -9.96
N GLU A 46 -0.59 -3.89 -10.69
CA GLU A 46 -2.01 -3.66 -10.49
C GLU A 46 -2.50 -4.58 -9.37
N ILE A 47 -3.17 -3.99 -8.38
CA ILE A 47 -3.85 -4.75 -7.34
C ILE A 47 -5.32 -4.90 -7.71
N THR A 48 -5.92 -6.02 -7.30
CA THR A 48 -7.35 -6.26 -7.48
C THR A 48 -7.92 -6.89 -6.21
N PRO A 49 -8.36 -6.06 -5.23
CA PRO A 49 -9.01 -6.56 -4.04
C PRO A 49 -10.26 -7.38 -4.39
N GLY A 50 -10.55 -8.43 -3.62
CA GLY A 50 -11.78 -9.21 -3.77
C GLY A 50 -13.01 -8.48 -3.20
N SER A 51 -14.18 -9.11 -3.31
CA SER A 51 -15.38 -8.61 -2.65
C SER A 51 -15.15 -8.54 -1.14
N ALA A 52 -15.55 -7.44 -0.51
CA ALA A 52 -15.31 -7.14 0.90
C ALA A 52 -13.82 -7.08 1.30
N GLU A 53 -12.92 -6.80 0.36
CA GLU A 53 -11.52 -6.51 0.62
C GLU A 53 -11.16 -5.08 0.19
N GLY A 54 -10.13 -4.51 0.82
CA GLY A 54 -9.56 -3.23 0.43
C GLY A 54 -8.04 -3.26 0.43
N TYR A 55 -7.43 -2.34 -0.30
CA TYR A 55 -5.99 -2.13 -0.32
C TYR A 55 -5.66 -0.71 0.11
N VAL A 56 -4.83 -0.60 1.14
CA VAL A 56 -4.33 0.68 1.67
C VAL A 56 -2.99 0.99 1.00
N TRP A 57 -2.83 2.20 0.52
CA TRP A 57 -1.65 2.60 -0.24
C TRP A 57 -1.38 4.10 -0.17
N ASN A 58 -0.22 4.52 -0.64
CA ASN A 58 0.22 5.91 -0.67
C ASN A 58 -0.04 6.63 0.67
N CYS A 59 0.43 6.00 1.76
CA CYS A 59 0.34 6.56 3.10
C CYS A 59 1.54 7.46 3.36
N VAL A 60 1.26 8.71 3.69
CA VAL A 60 2.28 9.75 3.92
C VAL A 60 2.09 10.35 5.30
N THR A 61 3.18 10.53 6.04
CA THR A 61 3.24 11.40 7.22
C THR A 61 4.04 12.65 6.89
N VAL A 62 3.46 13.80 7.14
CA VAL A 62 4.13 15.10 6.96
C VAL A 62 5.37 15.16 7.84
N ASP A 63 6.48 15.66 7.31
CA ASP A 63 7.80 15.61 7.97
C ASP A 63 7.80 16.18 9.39
N ALA A 64 7.13 17.30 9.61
CA ALA A 64 6.99 17.95 10.92
C ALA A 64 6.24 17.08 11.96
N HIS A 65 5.52 16.07 11.51
CA HIS A 65 4.72 15.17 12.36
C HIS A 65 5.25 13.74 12.40
N ARG A 66 6.43 13.47 11.82
CA ARG A 66 7.08 12.16 11.92
C ARG A 66 7.39 11.77 13.37
N ARG A 67 7.46 10.47 13.64
CA ARG A 67 7.74 9.87 14.96
C ARG A 67 6.71 10.20 16.06
N LYS A 68 5.54 10.75 15.70
CA LYS A 68 4.42 11.04 16.61
C LYS A 68 3.29 9.99 16.51
N GLY A 69 3.53 8.85 15.90
CA GLY A 69 2.52 7.79 15.78
C GLY A 69 1.46 8.02 14.70
N ILE A 70 1.56 9.09 13.89
CA ILE A 70 0.56 9.48 12.87
C ILE A 70 0.24 8.34 11.90
N PHE A 71 1.28 7.69 11.35
CA PHE A 71 1.09 6.59 10.41
C PHE A 71 0.30 5.42 11.02
N ARG A 72 0.62 5.05 12.28
CA ARG A 72 -0.11 4.01 13.01
C ARG A 72 -1.56 4.42 13.26
N SER A 73 -1.81 5.64 13.72
CA SER A 73 -3.17 6.15 13.95
C SER A 73 -3.98 6.17 12.66
N LEU A 74 -3.37 6.57 11.54
CA LEU A 74 -3.99 6.53 10.22
C LEU A 74 -4.43 5.11 9.84
N LEU A 75 -3.55 4.11 9.98
CA LEU A 75 -3.87 2.71 9.64
C LEU A 75 -4.96 2.14 10.54
N ILE A 76 -4.93 2.43 11.83
CA ILE A 76 -5.98 2.01 12.78
C ILE A 76 -7.31 2.64 12.38
N GLY A 77 -7.35 3.94 12.13
CA GLY A 77 -8.57 4.66 11.74
C GLY A 77 -9.14 4.14 10.41
N ILE A 78 -8.30 3.91 9.40
CA ILE A 78 -8.74 3.30 8.13
C ILE A 78 -9.32 1.90 8.38
N SER A 79 -8.67 1.08 9.22
CA SER A 79 -9.13 -0.28 9.52
C SER A 79 -10.49 -0.29 10.23
N GLU A 80 -10.71 0.61 11.18
CA GLU A 80 -11.98 0.74 11.89
C GLU A 80 -13.11 1.18 10.95
N ILE A 81 -12.87 2.17 10.10
CA ILE A 81 -13.87 2.65 9.15
C ILE A 81 -14.16 1.55 8.12
N ALA A 82 -13.16 0.90 7.57
CA ALA A 82 -13.32 -0.20 6.62
C ALA A 82 -14.16 -1.35 7.21
N ARG A 83 -13.93 -1.69 8.48
CA ARG A 83 -14.74 -2.70 9.19
C ARG A 83 -16.19 -2.28 9.36
N ARG A 84 -16.46 -1.02 9.69
CA ARG A 84 -17.83 -0.47 9.76
C ARG A 84 -18.53 -0.50 8.41
N ASP A 85 -17.77 -0.30 7.32
CA ASP A 85 -18.27 -0.36 5.94
C ASP A 85 -18.44 -1.81 5.44
N GLY A 86 -18.21 -2.82 6.28
CA GLY A 86 -18.41 -4.23 5.97
C GLY A 86 -17.21 -4.91 5.27
N LEU A 87 -16.07 -4.25 5.15
CA LEU A 87 -14.87 -4.90 4.64
C LEU A 87 -14.36 -5.93 5.66
N LYS A 88 -14.02 -7.10 5.17
CA LYS A 88 -13.54 -8.24 5.99
C LYS A 88 -12.03 -8.33 6.03
N ARG A 89 -11.34 -7.69 5.08
CA ARG A 89 -9.88 -7.75 4.99
C ARG A 89 -9.31 -6.48 4.36
N LEU A 90 -8.19 -6.04 4.91
CA LEU A 90 -7.37 -4.98 4.34
C LEU A 90 -5.99 -5.51 4.01
N TRP A 91 -5.48 -5.06 2.87
CA TRP A 91 -4.13 -5.31 2.40
C TRP A 91 -3.34 -4.01 2.42
N ILE A 92 -2.03 -4.11 2.66
CA ILE A 92 -1.10 -2.99 2.55
C ILE A 92 0.27 -3.51 2.13
N GLY A 93 0.97 -2.78 1.27
CA GLY A 93 2.38 -3.00 0.95
C GLY A 93 3.27 -1.98 1.67
N SER A 94 4.44 -2.42 2.11
CA SER A 94 5.48 -1.54 2.66
C SER A 94 6.80 -1.80 1.95
N VAL A 95 7.47 -0.74 1.52
CA VAL A 95 8.77 -0.80 0.84
C VAL A 95 9.94 -0.35 1.73
N ALA A 96 9.68 0.02 2.97
CA ALA A 96 10.67 0.52 3.91
C ALA A 96 10.54 -0.14 5.29
N ILE A 97 11.67 -0.53 5.89
CA ILE A 97 11.72 -1.20 7.21
C ILE A 97 11.01 -0.41 8.32
N PRO A 98 11.18 0.93 8.45
CA PRO A 98 10.46 1.70 9.47
C PRO A 98 8.94 1.64 9.30
N ALA A 99 8.45 1.65 8.06
CA ALA A 99 7.03 1.53 7.77
C ALA A 99 6.51 0.11 8.07
N GLU A 100 7.29 -0.94 7.78
CA GLU A 100 6.95 -2.33 8.09
C GLU A 100 6.66 -2.54 9.58
N LYS A 101 7.50 -1.98 10.47
CA LYS A 101 7.27 -2.03 11.92
C LYS A 101 5.96 -1.35 12.32
N ALA A 102 5.66 -0.19 11.74
CA ALA A 102 4.43 0.54 12.03
C ALA A 102 3.19 -0.19 11.50
N VAL A 103 3.28 -0.83 10.33
CA VAL A 103 2.24 -1.69 9.76
C VAL A 103 1.95 -2.87 10.70
N GLY A 104 2.98 -3.62 11.12
CA GLY A 104 2.84 -4.73 12.06
C GLY A 104 2.23 -4.30 13.40
N SER A 105 2.67 -3.16 13.97
CA SER A 105 2.11 -2.63 15.22
C SER A 105 0.68 -2.10 15.09
N SER A 106 0.16 -1.97 13.88
CA SER A 106 -1.24 -1.60 13.58
C SER A 106 -2.16 -2.81 13.38
N GLY A 107 -1.66 -4.04 13.65
CA GLY A 107 -2.45 -5.28 13.57
C GLY A 107 -2.36 -6.03 12.24
N PHE A 108 -1.60 -5.55 11.26
CA PHE A 108 -1.39 -6.28 10.01
C PHE A 108 -0.39 -7.42 10.18
N GLN A 109 -0.63 -8.51 9.47
CA GLN A 109 0.23 -9.69 9.46
C GLN A 109 0.98 -9.82 8.12
N PRO A 110 2.26 -10.22 8.13
CA PRO A 110 3.03 -10.35 6.90
C PRO A 110 2.57 -11.57 6.09
N ALA A 111 2.06 -11.33 4.88
CA ALA A 111 1.65 -12.38 3.95
C ALA A 111 2.77 -12.75 2.96
N LEU A 112 3.36 -11.75 2.32
CA LEU A 112 4.41 -11.89 1.32
C LEU A 112 5.59 -10.98 1.65
N HIS A 113 6.78 -11.42 1.30
CA HIS A 113 7.99 -10.59 1.34
C HIS A 113 8.57 -10.46 -0.07
N PHE A 114 8.96 -9.24 -0.43
CA PHE A 114 9.57 -8.91 -1.70
C PHE A 114 11.04 -8.55 -1.49
N THR A 115 11.91 -9.15 -2.28
CA THR A 115 13.31 -8.71 -2.40
C THR A 115 13.52 -8.24 -3.83
N THR A 116 13.98 -7.01 -4.01
CA THR A 116 14.23 -6.44 -5.33
C THR A 116 15.72 -6.19 -5.53
N VAL A 117 16.23 -6.50 -6.72
CA VAL A 117 17.60 -6.22 -7.13
C VAL A 117 17.56 -5.61 -8.52
N THR A 118 18.25 -4.49 -8.71
CA THR A 118 18.37 -3.84 -10.01
C THR A 118 19.83 -3.82 -10.44
N VAL A 119 20.14 -4.47 -11.54
CA VAL A 119 21.50 -4.53 -12.11
C VAL A 119 21.42 -4.30 -13.62
N GLY A 120 22.21 -3.37 -14.15
CA GLY A 120 22.36 -3.15 -15.60
C GLY A 120 21.05 -2.89 -16.36
N GLY A 121 20.03 -2.28 -15.72
CA GLY A 121 18.73 -2.05 -16.33
C GLY A 121 17.79 -3.26 -16.31
N LEU A 122 18.18 -4.35 -15.66
CA LEU A 122 17.32 -5.48 -15.32
C LEU A 122 16.82 -5.32 -13.88
N HIS A 123 15.52 -5.44 -13.69
CA HIS A 123 14.88 -5.45 -12.39
C HIS A 123 14.41 -6.87 -12.07
N ALA A 124 15.06 -7.49 -11.09
CA ALA A 124 14.68 -8.79 -10.56
C ALA A 124 13.94 -8.61 -9.24
N MET A 125 12.80 -9.27 -9.10
CA MET A 125 12.01 -9.30 -7.87
C MET A 125 11.80 -10.75 -7.46
N ARG A 126 12.15 -11.08 -6.23
CA ARG A 126 11.85 -12.37 -5.62
C ARG A 126 10.72 -12.20 -4.61
N MET A 127 9.69 -13.02 -4.74
CA MET A 127 8.61 -13.11 -3.79
C MET A 127 8.72 -14.38 -2.96
N THR A 128 8.59 -14.24 -1.64
CA THR A 128 8.56 -15.37 -0.71
C THR A 128 7.31 -15.30 0.16
N ALA A 129 6.66 -16.45 0.36
CA ALA A 129 5.55 -16.57 1.29
C ALA A 129 6.06 -16.42 2.73
N ARG A 130 5.31 -15.69 3.56
CA ARG A 130 5.53 -15.62 5.02
C ARG A 130 4.50 -16.44 5.77
N ASP A 131 3.26 -16.42 5.30
CA ASP A 131 2.18 -17.27 5.78
C ASP A 131 1.54 -17.99 4.57
N PRO A 132 1.41 -19.33 4.56
CA PRO A 132 0.91 -20.07 3.39
C PRO A 132 -0.51 -19.69 2.98
N LYS A 133 -1.41 -19.45 3.94
CA LYS A 133 -2.81 -19.09 3.63
C LYS A 133 -2.92 -17.64 3.17
N LEU A 134 -2.31 -16.73 3.92
CA LEU A 134 -2.33 -15.31 3.56
C LEU A 134 -1.59 -15.02 2.26
N SER A 135 -0.50 -15.77 1.96
CA SER A 135 0.26 -15.56 0.72
C SER A 135 -0.50 -15.96 -0.53
N GLN A 136 -1.37 -16.97 -0.47
CA GLN A 136 -2.23 -17.34 -1.58
C GLN A 136 -3.24 -16.23 -1.89
N ASP A 137 -3.91 -15.70 -0.86
CA ASP A 137 -4.84 -14.59 -1.00
C ASP A 137 -4.16 -13.30 -1.46
N ALA A 138 -2.99 -12.97 -0.88
CA ALA A 138 -2.19 -11.83 -1.29
C ALA A 138 -1.73 -11.96 -2.76
N GLY A 139 -1.33 -13.16 -3.17
CA GLY A 139 -0.95 -13.47 -4.56
C GLY A 139 -2.11 -13.24 -5.54
N ARG A 140 -3.33 -13.59 -5.14
CA ARG A 140 -4.55 -13.30 -5.91
C ARG A 140 -4.76 -11.78 -6.07
N VAL A 141 -4.67 -11.03 -4.98
CA VAL A 141 -4.86 -9.57 -4.98
C VAL A 141 -3.80 -8.86 -5.83
N LEU A 142 -2.55 -9.28 -5.75
CA LEU A 142 -1.42 -8.73 -6.49
C LEU A 142 -1.25 -9.33 -7.89
N ARG A 143 -2.04 -10.35 -8.25
CA ARG A 143 -1.91 -11.15 -9.49
C ARG A 143 -0.51 -11.73 -9.68
N VAL A 144 0.10 -12.20 -8.60
CA VAL A 144 1.46 -12.76 -8.59
C VAL A 144 1.50 -14.03 -7.76
N GLN A 145 2.51 -14.87 -8.02
CA GLN A 145 2.78 -16.08 -7.24
C GLN A 145 4.17 -15.98 -6.58
N PRO A 146 4.44 -16.70 -5.50
CA PRO A 146 5.79 -16.82 -4.98
C PRO A 146 6.75 -17.30 -6.08
N GLY A 147 7.90 -16.64 -6.22
CA GLY A 147 8.87 -16.94 -7.27
C GLY A 147 9.73 -15.76 -7.68
N TRP A 148 10.41 -15.91 -8.82
CA TRP A 148 11.25 -14.88 -9.41
C TRP A 148 10.53 -14.19 -10.56
N TYR A 149 10.62 -12.86 -10.61
CA TYR A 149 10.10 -12.00 -11.67
C TYR A 149 11.23 -11.18 -12.24
N LEU A 150 11.41 -11.25 -13.56
CA LEU A 150 12.41 -10.47 -14.28
C LEU A 150 11.69 -9.46 -15.19
N ARG A 151 12.04 -8.20 -15.06
CA ARG A 151 11.54 -7.13 -15.93
C ARG A 151 12.71 -6.28 -16.43
N ARG A 152 12.66 -5.86 -17.69
CA ARG A 152 13.52 -4.78 -18.17
C ARG A 152 13.01 -3.46 -17.63
N SER A 153 13.88 -2.68 -16.99
CA SER A 153 13.56 -1.31 -16.60
C SER A 153 13.21 -0.52 -17.87
N ARG A 154 11.97 -0.12 -18.00
CA ARG A 154 11.61 0.88 -19.02
C ARG A 154 12.25 2.19 -18.58
N ARG A 155 13.32 2.64 -19.27
CA ARG A 155 13.78 4.02 -19.12
C ARG A 155 12.59 4.94 -19.40
N ARG A 156 12.11 5.67 -18.39
CA ARG A 156 11.26 6.82 -18.64
C ARG A 156 12.08 7.76 -19.51
N ARG A 157 11.67 7.95 -20.76
CA ARG A 157 12.09 9.12 -21.53
C ARG A 157 11.40 10.31 -20.86
N HIS A 158 12.21 11.16 -20.27
CA HIS A 158 11.80 12.48 -19.82
C HIS A 158 11.45 13.34 -21.04
#